data_05e0d5423f52b39088d348eb207e7bda
#
_entry.id   05e0d5423f52b39088d348eb207e7bda
#
_cell.length_a   1.000
_cell.length_b   1.000
_cell.length_c   1.000
_cell.angle_alpha   90.00
_cell.angle_beta   90.00
_cell.angle_gamma   90.00
#
_symmetry.space_group_name_H-M   'P 1'
#
loop_
_entity.id
_entity.type
_entity.pdbx_description
1 polymer ?
#
loop_
_entity_poly.entity_id
_entity_poly.type
_entity_poly.pdbx_seq_one_letter_code
_entity_poly.pdbx_strand_id
1 'polypeptide(L)'
;MLNASRKSRQSSEVPEGHPFFSIILPTYNSEPYLANALGDLRDQLFTDWEAIVVNDCSPDGSLAVAQRFAAEDARIRTVSHEVNRGLSAARNTGLSAARGRYVWFPDPDDRYDFTLLQSVFNSLQEHDAPVVMVGHVEEFYDAAGNVTGVQEFTFSQDAAHLGKTKLRKHVLGFEKGTHYGYAWNKVYQREYLRQGGFLFKDDLPLIEDIEFNIRVFQNLPGLNVIGAPLYRYAKREAANLTNKFVPRYYEVHRTRIELLRNQLKSWGLLDADAEATLGALYARYILSALERNKQKESGMSKTQQKEWLEGVFADPLFNELVPCAEADSQALRLCLKPLQQRNAAKCLALGNAIHTAKNGALHNVFLRLKAGR
;
A
#
# COMPACT_ATOMS: atom_id res chain seq x y z
N MET A 1 -25.32 44.61 -19.22
CA MET A 1 -26.16 43.59 -18.63
C MET A 1 -25.50 42.23 -18.92
N LEU A 2 -24.72 41.74 -18.00
CA LEU A 2 -24.07 40.45 -18.09
C LEU A 2 -24.48 39.67 -16.85
N ASN A 3 -25.55 38.84 -17.00
CA ASN A 3 -25.99 37.89 -16.01
C ASN A 3 -25.17 36.61 -16.21
N ALA A 4 -24.07 36.48 -15.48
CA ALA A 4 -23.38 35.19 -15.36
C ALA A 4 -24.10 34.35 -14.29
N SER A 5 -24.86 33.35 -14.72
CA SER A 5 -25.49 32.36 -13.86
C SER A 5 -24.41 31.63 -13.03
N ARG A 6 -24.33 31.95 -11.75
CA ARG A 6 -23.70 31.11 -10.74
C ARG A 6 -24.50 29.81 -10.67
N LYS A 7 -24.03 28.74 -11.37
CA LYS A 7 -24.43 27.41 -11.04
C LYS A 7 -24.02 27.15 -9.59
N SER A 8 -25.03 27.03 -8.72
CA SER A 8 -24.84 26.60 -7.34
C SER A 8 -24.10 25.25 -7.32
N ARG A 9 -22.85 25.28 -6.87
CA ARG A 9 -22.15 24.07 -6.46
C ARG A 9 -22.96 23.49 -5.29
N GLN A 10 -23.65 22.38 -5.48
CA GLN A 10 -24.11 21.55 -4.38
C GLN A 10 -22.86 20.99 -3.69
N SER A 11 -22.29 21.73 -2.73
CA SER A 11 -21.44 21.18 -1.71
C SER A 11 -22.32 20.17 -0.96
N SER A 12 -21.97 18.89 -1.02
CA SER A 12 -22.59 17.88 -0.17
C SER A 12 -22.26 18.26 1.28
N GLU A 13 -23.19 18.97 1.93
CA GLU A 13 -23.06 19.40 3.31
C GLU A 13 -22.88 18.16 4.18
N VAL A 14 -21.86 18.19 5.06
CA VAL A 14 -21.73 17.20 6.12
C VAL A 14 -22.93 17.38 7.03
N PRO A 15 -23.72 16.33 7.34
CA PRO A 15 -24.82 16.46 8.27
C PRO A 15 -24.33 17.07 9.58
N GLU A 16 -25.06 18.05 10.14
CA GLU A 16 -24.70 18.67 11.41
C GLU A 16 -24.37 17.60 12.46
N GLY A 17 -23.20 17.73 13.13
CA GLY A 17 -22.74 16.81 14.15
C GLY A 17 -21.90 15.60 13.67
N HIS A 18 -21.58 15.51 12.36
CA HIS A 18 -20.66 14.50 11.84
C HIS A 18 -19.28 15.09 11.58
N PRO A 19 -18.16 14.37 11.92
CA PRO A 19 -16.82 14.87 11.66
C PRO A 19 -16.51 14.90 10.16
N PHE A 20 -15.53 15.72 9.76
CA PHE A 20 -15.05 15.73 8.38
C PHE A 20 -14.26 14.45 8.04
N PHE A 21 -13.38 13.99 8.94
CA PHE A 21 -12.60 12.77 8.77
C PHE A 21 -12.97 11.69 9.78
N SER A 22 -13.03 10.43 9.33
CA SER A 22 -12.96 9.24 10.19
C SER A 22 -11.63 8.53 9.93
N ILE A 23 -10.81 8.38 10.96
CA ILE A 23 -9.52 7.71 10.90
C ILE A 23 -9.69 6.32 11.50
N ILE A 24 -9.46 5.28 10.71
CA ILE A 24 -9.70 3.89 11.07
C ILE A 24 -8.34 3.23 11.30
N LEU A 25 -8.04 2.87 12.56
CA LEU A 25 -6.79 2.21 12.96
C LEU A 25 -7.05 0.73 13.25
N PRO A 26 -6.79 -0.17 12.29
CA PRO A 26 -6.86 -1.61 12.55
C PRO A 26 -5.71 -2.00 13.46
N THR A 27 -6.01 -2.54 14.63
CA THR A 27 -5.03 -2.73 15.69
C THR A 27 -4.94 -4.20 16.11
N TYR A 28 -3.77 -4.80 15.91
CA TYR A 28 -3.43 -6.12 16.40
C TYR A 28 -1.96 -6.18 16.79
N ASN A 29 -1.67 -6.49 18.07
CA ASN A 29 -0.31 -6.59 18.59
C ASN A 29 0.54 -5.32 18.34
N SER A 30 -0.07 -4.14 18.63
CA SER A 30 0.49 -2.82 18.31
C SER A 30 0.83 -1.99 19.56
N GLU A 31 0.84 -2.59 20.74
CA GLU A 31 1.10 -1.90 22.03
C GLU A 31 2.32 -0.97 21.99
N PRO A 32 3.49 -1.36 21.40
CA PRO A 32 4.67 -0.50 21.41
C PRO A 32 4.54 0.78 20.56
N TYR A 33 3.56 0.84 19.65
CA TYR A 33 3.48 1.89 18.63
C TYR A 33 2.21 2.74 18.73
N LEU A 34 1.10 2.13 19.15
CA LEU A 34 -0.23 2.73 19.10
C LEU A 34 -0.32 4.08 19.84
N ALA A 35 0.40 4.23 20.96
CA ALA A 35 0.43 5.49 21.71
C ALA A 35 0.99 6.64 20.88
N ASN A 36 2.03 6.39 20.08
CA ASN A 36 2.63 7.40 19.20
C ASN A 36 1.69 7.76 18.05
N ALA A 37 1.06 6.76 17.40
CA ALA A 37 0.10 7.00 16.34
C ALA A 37 -1.12 7.82 16.81
N LEU A 38 -1.67 7.51 17.98
CA LEU A 38 -2.77 8.27 18.58
C LEU A 38 -2.32 9.67 19.03
N GLY A 39 -1.08 9.82 19.49
CA GLY A 39 -0.46 11.12 19.77
C GLY A 39 -0.39 11.99 18.52
N ASP A 40 0.12 11.46 17.40
CA ASP A 40 0.20 12.17 16.12
C ASP A 40 -1.19 12.61 15.60
N LEU A 41 -2.24 11.84 15.88
CA LEU A 41 -3.62 12.24 15.56
C LEU A 41 -4.10 13.40 16.43
N ARG A 42 -3.81 13.37 17.73
CA ARG A 42 -4.17 14.49 18.64
C ARG A 42 -3.46 15.79 18.26
N ASP A 43 -2.26 15.68 17.74
CA ASP A 43 -1.41 16.81 17.32
C ASP A 43 -1.76 17.35 15.92
N GLN A 44 -2.75 16.77 15.21
CA GLN A 44 -3.16 17.26 13.89
C GLN A 44 -3.70 18.70 13.98
N LEU A 45 -3.27 19.57 13.06
CA LEU A 45 -3.75 20.96 12.96
C LEU A 45 -5.24 21.03 12.64
N PHE A 46 -5.74 20.13 11.80
CA PHE A 46 -7.16 20.04 11.50
C PHE A 46 -7.85 19.22 12.60
N THR A 47 -8.89 19.79 13.24
CA THR A 47 -9.46 19.23 14.49
C THR A 47 -10.80 18.52 14.32
N ASP A 48 -11.46 18.66 13.17
CA ASP A 48 -12.78 18.05 12.92
C ASP A 48 -12.64 16.61 12.39
N TRP A 49 -12.29 15.69 13.32
CA TRP A 49 -12.09 14.27 13.01
C TRP A 49 -12.55 13.38 14.18
N GLU A 50 -12.84 12.13 13.87
CA GLU A 50 -12.93 11.02 14.82
C GLU A 50 -11.89 9.96 14.49
N ALA A 51 -11.40 9.24 15.51
CA ALA A 51 -10.56 8.05 15.34
C ALA A 51 -11.26 6.81 15.89
N ILE A 52 -11.26 5.74 15.09
CA ILE A 52 -11.87 4.45 15.42
C ILE A 52 -10.75 3.43 15.50
N VAL A 53 -10.33 3.10 16.71
CA VAL A 53 -9.36 2.04 16.96
C VAL A 53 -10.12 0.71 16.96
N VAL A 54 -9.88 -0.11 15.94
CA VAL A 54 -10.50 -1.44 15.83
C VAL A 54 -9.52 -2.47 16.37
N ASN A 55 -9.70 -2.87 17.62
CA ASN A 55 -8.90 -3.92 18.26
C ASN A 55 -9.34 -5.30 17.75
N ASP A 56 -8.49 -5.93 16.95
CA ASP A 56 -8.74 -7.25 16.36
C ASP A 56 -8.33 -8.40 17.31
N CYS A 57 -8.85 -8.38 18.53
CA CYS A 57 -8.54 -9.35 19.60
C CYS A 57 -7.02 -9.42 19.89
N SER A 58 -6.38 -8.27 20.12
CA SER A 58 -4.94 -8.19 20.43
C SER A 58 -4.61 -8.92 21.72
N PRO A 59 -3.55 -9.77 21.72
CA PRO A 59 -3.12 -10.48 22.93
C PRO A 59 -2.26 -9.62 23.89
N ASP A 60 -1.81 -8.44 23.44
CA ASP A 60 -0.97 -7.50 24.18
C ASP A 60 -1.80 -6.34 24.79
N GLY A 61 -1.13 -5.33 25.34
CA GLY A 61 -1.75 -4.15 25.93
C GLY A 61 -2.37 -3.14 24.96
N SER A 62 -2.47 -3.43 23.65
CA SER A 62 -3.01 -2.51 22.63
C SER A 62 -4.39 -1.97 23.00
N LEU A 63 -5.31 -2.82 23.49
CA LEU A 63 -6.65 -2.39 23.89
C LEU A 63 -6.61 -1.41 25.07
N ALA A 64 -5.77 -1.67 26.07
CA ALA A 64 -5.62 -0.80 27.23
C ALA A 64 -5.07 0.59 26.81
N VAL A 65 -4.10 0.64 25.90
CA VAL A 65 -3.60 1.89 25.32
C VAL A 65 -4.73 2.65 24.62
N ALA A 66 -5.49 1.99 23.76
CA ALA A 66 -6.60 2.62 23.02
C ALA A 66 -7.69 3.17 23.97
N GLN A 67 -8.06 2.41 25.00
CA GLN A 67 -9.06 2.83 26.00
C GLN A 67 -8.60 4.03 26.82
N ARG A 68 -7.32 4.10 27.20
CA ARG A 68 -6.75 5.26 27.88
C ARG A 68 -6.88 6.53 27.01
N PHE A 69 -6.50 6.47 25.72
CA PHE A 69 -6.64 7.62 24.83
C PHE A 69 -8.11 8.00 24.60
N ALA A 70 -9.02 7.03 24.50
CA ALA A 70 -10.45 7.27 24.39
C ALA A 70 -11.07 7.93 25.64
N ALA A 71 -10.53 7.66 26.82
CA ALA A 71 -10.94 8.35 28.06
C ALA A 71 -10.43 9.80 28.13
N GLU A 72 -9.31 10.12 27.49
CA GLU A 72 -8.71 11.44 27.47
C GLU A 72 -9.23 12.34 26.32
N ASP A 73 -9.69 11.76 25.20
CA ASP A 73 -10.13 12.51 24.02
C ASP A 73 -11.40 11.87 23.42
N ALA A 74 -12.52 12.58 23.54
CA ALA A 74 -13.84 12.12 23.08
C ALA A 74 -13.94 11.87 21.56
N ARG A 75 -12.97 12.33 20.77
CA ARG A 75 -12.87 12.05 19.33
C ARG A 75 -12.36 10.63 19.05
N ILE A 76 -11.74 9.97 20.05
CA ILE A 76 -11.18 8.63 19.94
C ILE A 76 -12.16 7.63 20.55
N ARG A 77 -12.46 6.55 19.82
CA ARG A 77 -13.30 5.47 20.32
C ARG A 77 -12.75 4.11 19.90
N THR A 78 -13.10 3.08 20.66
CA THR A 78 -12.65 1.71 20.43
C THR A 78 -13.80 0.82 19.97
N VAL A 79 -13.50 -0.10 19.06
CA VAL A 79 -14.36 -1.23 18.68
C VAL A 79 -13.50 -2.49 18.82
N SER A 80 -14.03 -3.57 19.38
CA SER A 80 -13.27 -4.81 19.57
C SER A 80 -13.95 -5.98 18.91
N HIS A 81 -13.15 -6.85 18.28
CA HIS A 81 -13.57 -8.18 17.85
C HIS A 81 -13.37 -9.18 19.00
N GLU A 82 -14.25 -10.16 19.10
CA GLU A 82 -14.14 -11.26 20.08
C GLU A 82 -13.03 -12.26 19.71
N VAL A 83 -12.73 -12.37 18.42
CA VAL A 83 -11.66 -13.20 17.85
C VAL A 83 -10.88 -12.41 16.81
N ASN A 84 -9.61 -12.79 16.56
CA ASN A 84 -8.86 -12.19 15.47
C ASN A 84 -9.50 -12.54 14.12
N ARG A 85 -9.87 -11.51 13.35
CA ARG A 85 -10.53 -11.61 12.04
C ARG A 85 -9.67 -11.11 10.89
N GLY A 86 -8.50 -10.58 11.21
CA GLY A 86 -7.54 -10.07 10.23
C GLY A 86 -7.75 -8.60 9.84
N LEU A 87 -6.74 -8.07 9.14
CA LEU A 87 -6.61 -6.65 8.80
C LEU A 87 -7.80 -6.12 7.99
N SER A 88 -8.22 -6.85 6.95
CA SER A 88 -9.35 -6.49 6.10
C SER A 88 -10.66 -6.36 6.90
N ALA A 89 -10.95 -7.34 7.76
CA ALA A 89 -12.12 -7.34 8.61
C ALA A 89 -12.10 -6.16 9.60
N ALA A 90 -10.95 -5.85 10.18
CA ALA A 90 -10.79 -4.71 11.09
C ALA A 90 -11.04 -3.37 10.36
N ARG A 91 -10.49 -3.19 9.14
CA ARG A 91 -10.75 -2.00 8.31
C ARG A 91 -12.22 -1.89 7.92
N ASN A 92 -12.86 -2.99 7.54
CA ASN A 92 -14.30 -3.02 7.20
C ASN A 92 -15.19 -2.71 8.41
N THR A 93 -14.85 -3.22 9.58
CA THR A 93 -15.56 -2.89 10.83
C THR A 93 -15.45 -1.40 11.14
N GLY A 94 -14.25 -0.82 11.02
CA GLY A 94 -14.03 0.62 11.19
C GLY A 94 -14.80 1.45 10.16
N LEU A 95 -14.80 1.03 8.89
CA LEU A 95 -15.53 1.71 7.81
C LEU A 95 -17.05 1.71 8.07
N SER A 96 -17.60 0.58 8.54
CA SER A 96 -19.01 0.49 8.92
C SER A 96 -19.37 1.40 10.08
N ALA A 97 -18.45 1.62 11.00
CA ALA A 97 -18.63 2.49 12.17
C ALA A 97 -18.34 3.97 11.87
N ALA A 98 -17.71 4.31 10.74
CA ALA A 98 -17.29 5.65 10.37
C ALA A 98 -18.47 6.57 10.08
N ARG A 99 -18.40 7.84 10.56
CA ARG A 99 -19.40 8.88 10.36
C ARG A 99 -18.90 10.03 9.48
N GLY A 100 -17.57 10.17 9.36
CA GLY A 100 -16.91 11.23 8.62
C GLY A 100 -17.27 11.26 7.14
N ARG A 101 -17.15 12.44 6.53
CA ARG A 101 -17.30 12.61 5.07
C ARG A 101 -16.20 11.86 4.31
N TYR A 102 -14.98 11.87 4.85
CA TYR A 102 -13.82 11.16 4.32
C TYR A 102 -13.31 10.13 5.33
N VAL A 103 -12.77 9.02 4.84
CA VAL A 103 -12.18 7.96 5.66
C VAL A 103 -10.72 7.75 5.29
N TRP A 104 -9.89 7.47 6.30
CA TRP A 104 -8.48 7.18 6.17
C TRP A 104 -8.13 5.91 6.95
N PHE A 105 -7.25 5.06 6.40
CA PHE A 105 -6.86 3.76 6.96
C PHE A 105 -5.36 3.71 7.26
N PRO A 106 -4.83 4.50 8.20
CA PRO A 106 -3.43 4.44 8.57
C PRO A 106 -3.11 3.18 9.37
N ASP A 107 -1.85 2.74 9.29
CA ASP A 107 -1.37 1.64 10.10
C ASP A 107 -0.91 2.15 11.48
N PRO A 108 -1.25 1.48 12.59
CA PRO A 108 -1.00 1.97 13.97
C PRO A 108 0.47 1.91 14.39
N ASP A 109 1.34 1.29 13.59
CA ASP A 109 2.78 1.20 13.83
C ASP A 109 3.60 2.23 13.03
N ASP A 110 2.91 3.14 12.31
CA ASP A 110 3.50 4.23 11.55
C ASP A 110 3.36 5.60 12.24
N ARG A 111 3.86 6.66 11.62
CA ARG A 111 3.79 8.04 12.12
C ARG A 111 3.17 8.96 11.06
N TYR A 112 2.55 10.04 11.51
CA TYR A 112 1.80 10.95 10.66
C TYR A 112 2.27 12.39 10.88
N ASP A 113 2.48 13.12 9.78
CA ASP A 113 2.79 14.54 9.86
C ASP A 113 1.59 15.31 10.42
N PHE A 114 1.83 16.25 11.33
CA PHE A 114 0.77 17.02 12.00
C PHE A 114 -0.04 17.91 11.04
N THR A 115 0.44 18.13 9.83
CA THR A 115 -0.25 18.89 8.78
C THR A 115 -1.08 18.04 7.82
N LEU A 116 -1.06 16.68 7.95
CA LEU A 116 -1.64 15.77 6.97
C LEU A 116 -3.14 16.06 6.73
N LEU A 117 -3.94 16.07 7.78
CA LEU A 117 -5.39 16.28 7.64
C LEU A 117 -5.71 17.70 7.12
N GLN A 118 -4.95 18.71 7.55
CA GLN A 118 -5.12 20.07 7.04
C GLN A 118 -4.77 20.17 5.55
N SER A 119 -3.71 19.53 5.12
CA SER A 119 -3.29 19.50 3.71
C SER A 119 -4.32 18.80 2.83
N VAL A 120 -4.88 17.67 3.29
CA VAL A 120 -5.96 16.96 2.60
C VAL A 120 -7.21 17.83 2.52
N PHE A 121 -7.61 18.48 3.62
CA PHE A 121 -8.75 19.38 3.63
C PHE A 121 -8.58 20.55 2.64
N ASN A 122 -7.42 21.22 2.65
CA ASN A 122 -7.12 22.31 1.74
C ASN A 122 -7.21 21.87 0.27
N SER A 123 -6.62 20.72 -0.07
CA SER A 123 -6.69 20.15 -1.41
C SER A 123 -8.13 19.86 -1.86
N LEU A 124 -9.00 19.44 -0.95
CA LEU A 124 -10.41 19.20 -1.22
C LEU A 124 -11.23 20.50 -1.36
N GLN A 125 -10.79 21.61 -0.74
CA GLN A 125 -11.40 22.92 -0.98
C GLN A 125 -11.07 23.47 -2.38
N GLU A 126 -9.90 23.16 -2.91
CA GLU A 126 -9.49 23.54 -4.27
C GLU A 126 -10.18 22.69 -5.33
N HIS A 127 -10.17 21.37 -5.13
CA HIS A 127 -10.75 20.39 -6.04
C HIS A 127 -11.44 19.26 -5.25
N ASP A 128 -12.77 19.21 -5.29
CA ASP A 128 -13.51 18.10 -4.71
C ASP A 128 -13.20 16.80 -5.48
N ALA A 129 -12.69 15.79 -4.79
CA ALA A 129 -12.30 14.52 -5.37
C ALA A 129 -12.66 13.38 -4.43
N PRO A 130 -13.11 12.21 -4.96
CA PRO A 130 -13.44 11.07 -4.11
C PRO A 130 -12.23 10.42 -3.43
N VAL A 131 -11.01 10.68 -3.92
CA VAL A 131 -9.77 10.17 -3.32
C VAL A 131 -8.71 11.26 -3.34
N VAL A 132 -7.99 11.40 -2.22
CA VAL A 132 -6.77 12.20 -2.10
C VAL A 132 -5.62 11.25 -1.79
N MET A 133 -4.52 11.33 -2.53
CA MET A 133 -3.30 10.55 -2.32
C MET A 133 -2.17 11.46 -1.86
N VAL A 134 -1.44 11.04 -0.83
CA VAL A 134 -0.31 11.80 -0.26
C VAL A 134 1.02 11.10 -0.51
N GLY A 135 2.10 11.87 -0.58
CA GLY A 135 3.46 11.34 -0.55
C GLY A 135 3.81 10.74 0.81
N HIS A 136 4.87 9.94 0.85
CA HIS A 136 5.31 9.29 2.08
C HIS A 136 6.84 9.23 2.19
N VAL A 137 7.29 8.95 3.39
CA VAL A 137 8.68 8.64 3.74
C VAL A 137 8.74 7.19 4.20
N GLU A 138 9.69 6.42 3.71
CA GLU A 138 10.09 5.15 4.32
C GLU A 138 11.22 5.42 5.32
N GLU A 139 11.00 5.11 6.58
CA GLU A 139 12.00 5.22 7.65
C GLU A 139 12.50 3.82 8.02
N PHE A 140 13.81 3.60 7.89
CA PHE A 140 14.43 2.32 8.19
C PHE A 140 14.95 2.34 9.64
N TYR A 141 14.51 1.36 10.44
CA TYR A 141 14.85 1.24 11.85
C TYR A 141 15.75 0.03 12.08
N ASP A 142 16.79 0.21 12.92
CA ASP A 142 17.59 -0.89 13.44
C ASP A 142 16.86 -1.66 14.56
N ALA A 143 17.50 -2.72 15.08
CA ALA A 143 16.95 -3.53 16.17
C ALA A 143 16.82 -2.75 17.50
N ALA A 144 17.53 -1.65 17.67
CA ALA A 144 17.44 -0.78 18.84
C ALA A 144 16.36 0.31 18.71
N GLY A 145 15.70 0.40 17.54
CA GLY A 145 14.66 1.39 17.26
C GLY A 145 15.20 2.74 16.79
N ASN A 146 16.46 2.84 16.36
CA ASN A 146 17.02 4.06 15.79
C ASN A 146 16.78 4.12 14.29
N VAL A 147 16.50 5.31 13.74
CA VAL A 147 16.42 5.54 12.31
C VAL A 147 17.81 5.46 11.69
N THR A 148 18.01 4.52 10.78
CA THR A 148 19.27 4.29 10.06
C THR A 148 19.28 4.81 8.64
N GLY A 149 18.09 5.13 8.09
CA GLY A 149 17.93 5.68 6.75
C GLY A 149 16.52 6.19 6.52
N VAL A 150 16.41 7.10 5.57
CA VAL A 150 15.13 7.70 5.15
C VAL A 150 15.10 7.74 3.63
N GLN A 151 13.97 7.37 3.04
CA GLN A 151 13.72 7.48 1.61
C GLN A 151 12.38 8.15 1.37
N GLU A 152 12.39 9.28 0.66
CA GLU A 152 11.18 10.02 0.34
C GLU A 152 10.55 9.53 -0.98
N PHE A 153 9.22 9.43 -0.98
CA PHE A 153 8.39 9.12 -2.12
C PHE A 153 7.39 10.24 -2.31
N THR A 154 7.73 11.15 -3.20
CA THR A 154 6.97 12.37 -3.49
C THR A 154 6.44 12.36 -4.91
N PHE A 155 5.51 13.27 -5.21
CA PHE A 155 4.97 13.47 -6.54
C PHE A 155 5.45 14.81 -7.10
N SER A 156 5.60 14.91 -8.43
CA SER A 156 5.85 16.20 -9.07
C SER A 156 4.65 17.13 -8.87
N GLN A 157 4.91 18.44 -8.72
CA GLN A 157 3.87 19.45 -8.46
C GLN A 157 2.79 19.56 -9.54
N ASP A 158 3.04 19.06 -10.75
CA ASP A 158 2.10 19.13 -11.88
C ASP A 158 0.90 18.18 -11.75
N ALA A 159 0.80 17.41 -10.68
CA ALA A 159 -0.22 16.40 -10.47
C ALA A 159 -1.27 16.73 -9.40
N ALA A 160 -1.43 18.02 -8.99
CA ALA A 160 -2.33 18.41 -7.90
C ALA A 160 -3.76 17.88 -8.05
N HIS A 161 -4.29 17.84 -9.28
CA HIS A 161 -5.56 17.20 -9.59
C HIS A 161 -5.48 16.44 -10.92
N LEU A 162 -5.87 15.16 -10.89
CA LEU A 162 -5.92 14.28 -12.05
C LEU A 162 -7.36 13.88 -12.35
N GLY A 163 -7.95 14.42 -13.40
CA GLY A 163 -9.22 13.91 -13.93
C GLY A 163 -9.06 12.49 -14.50
N LYS A 164 -10.17 11.78 -14.67
CA LYS A 164 -10.26 10.34 -15.00
C LYS A 164 -9.26 9.87 -16.07
N THR A 165 -9.14 10.58 -17.19
CA THR A 165 -8.27 10.17 -18.31
C THR A 165 -6.79 10.29 -17.95
N LYS A 166 -6.38 11.40 -17.31
CA LYS A 166 -4.98 11.57 -16.85
C LYS A 166 -4.65 10.56 -15.76
N LEU A 167 -5.54 10.40 -14.77
CA LEU A 167 -5.37 9.43 -13.68
C LEU A 167 -5.03 8.03 -14.19
N ARG A 168 -5.82 7.51 -15.13
CA ARG A 168 -5.61 6.16 -15.69
C ARG A 168 -4.22 5.97 -16.29
N LYS A 169 -3.71 6.98 -16.99
CA LYS A 169 -2.36 6.97 -17.57
C LYS A 169 -1.24 6.99 -16.52
N HIS A 170 -1.51 7.51 -15.31
CA HIS A 170 -0.51 7.60 -14.25
C HIS A 170 -0.49 6.38 -13.31
N VAL A 171 -1.50 5.51 -13.35
CA VAL A 171 -1.62 4.38 -12.40
C VAL A 171 -0.40 3.47 -12.41
N LEU A 172 0.11 3.12 -13.60
CA LEU A 172 1.30 2.27 -13.69
C LEU A 172 2.56 2.96 -13.16
N GLY A 173 2.69 4.27 -13.36
CA GLY A 173 3.75 5.09 -12.76
C GLY A 173 3.63 5.14 -11.23
N PHE A 174 2.41 5.28 -10.70
CA PHE A 174 2.17 5.21 -9.27
C PHE A 174 2.50 3.84 -8.68
N GLU A 175 2.22 2.76 -9.40
CA GLU A 175 2.60 1.41 -8.97
C GLU A 175 4.12 1.22 -8.96
N LYS A 176 4.84 1.69 -9.99
CA LYS A 176 6.31 1.71 -10.01
C LYS A 176 6.90 2.50 -8.84
N GLY A 177 6.29 3.64 -8.52
CA GLY A 177 6.67 4.50 -7.40
C GLY A 177 6.17 4.01 -6.04
N THR A 178 5.57 2.84 -5.95
CA THR A 178 5.02 2.25 -4.70
C THR A 178 3.90 3.05 -4.03
N HIS A 179 3.19 3.89 -4.80
CA HIS A 179 2.10 4.72 -4.27
C HIS A 179 0.72 4.11 -4.48
N TYR A 180 0.54 3.32 -5.56
CA TYR A 180 -0.78 2.85 -5.97
C TYR A 180 -1.35 1.77 -5.05
N GLY A 181 -0.51 0.82 -4.65
CA GLY A 181 -0.94 -0.38 -3.94
C GLY A 181 -1.42 -0.14 -2.51
N TYR A 182 -0.96 0.88 -1.82
CA TYR A 182 -1.25 1.10 -0.39
C TYR A 182 -2.59 1.81 -0.14
N ALA A 183 -3.30 1.43 0.93
CA ALA A 183 -4.49 2.13 1.41
C ALA A 183 -4.14 3.29 2.35
N TRP A 184 -3.07 3.16 3.14
CA TRP A 184 -2.68 4.12 4.17
C TRP A 184 -2.24 5.50 3.64
N ASN A 185 -1.77 5.60 2.39
CA ASN A 185 -1.41 6.89 1.78
C ASN A 185 -2.57 7.56 1.02
N LYS A 186 -3.79 7.11 1.26
CA LYS A 186 -4.99 7.64 0.60
C LYS A 186 -6.10 7.95 1.58
N VAL A 187 -6.82 9.03 1.31
CA VAL A 187 -8.04 9.42 2.02
C VAL A 187 -9.19 9.33 1.04
N TYR A 188 -10.26 8.64 1.41
CA TYR A 188 -11.35 8.26 0.53
C TYR A 188 -12.66 8.92 0.96
N GLN A 189 -13.45 9.42 0.02
CA GLN A 189 -14.80 9.87 0.29
C GLN A 189 -15.68 8.68 0.69
N ARG A 190 -16.23 8.69 1.91
CA ARG A 190 -17.00 7.56 2.47
C ARG A 190 -18.21 7.21 1.60
N GLU A 191 -18.91 8.22 1.10
CA GLU A 191 -20.09 8.02 0.25
C GLU A 191 -19.73 7.35 -1.09
N TYR A 192 -18.58 7.70 -1.69
CA TYR A 192 -18.08 7.05 -2.90
C TYR A 192 -17.79 5.55 -2.64
N LEU A 193 -17.16 5.22 -1.50
CA LEU A 193 -16.92 3.83 -1.11
C LEU A 193 -18.26 3.08 -0.90
N ARG A 194 -19.21 3.71 -0.22
CA ARG A 194 -20.53 3.12 0.05
C ARG A 194 -21.31 2.84 -1.23
N GLN A 195 -21.38 3.80 -2.15
CA GLN A 195 -22.10 3.67 -3.43
C GLN A 195 -21.48 2.58 -4.32
N GLY A 196 -20.16 2.45 -4.31
CA GLY A 196 -19.44 1.42 -5.05
C GLY A 196 -19.44 0.04 -4.37
N GLY A 197 -19.94 -0.08 -3.14
CA GLY A 197 -19.87 -1.32 -2.36
C GLY A 197 -18.42 -1.76 -2.07
N PHE A 198 -17.48 -0.80 -1.96
CA PHE A 198 -16.06 -1.10 -1.80
C PHE A 198 -15.74 -1.48 -0.36
N LEU A 199 -15.39 -2.75 -0.16
CA LEU A 199 -14.89 -3.31 1.10
C LEU A 199 -13.56 -4.02 0.83
N PHE A 200 -12.70 -4.11 1.84
CA PHE A 200 -11.50 -4.95 1.77
C PHE A 200 -11.89 -6.42 1.77
N LYS A 201 -11.23 -7.25 0.95
CA LYS A 201 -11.48 -8.69 0.89
C LYS A 201 -10.67 -9.41 1.96
N ASP A 202 -11.31 -10.34 2.68
CA ASP A 202 -10.69 -11.07 3.80
C ASP A 202 -9.81 -12.25 3.33
N ASP A 203 -9.96 -12.70 2.09
CA ASP A 203 -9.30 -13.88 1.52
C ASP A 203 -8.01 -13.56 0.73
N LEU A 204 -7.57 -12.31 0.72
CA LEU A 204 -6.42 -11.83 -0.06
C LEU A 204 -5.32 -11.21 0.83
N PRO A 205 -4.61 -11.98 1.65
CA PRO A 205 -3.54 -11.42 2.48
C PRO A 205 -2.43 -10.83 1.61
N LEU A 206 -1.85 -9.71 2.04
CA LEU A 206 -0.76 -8.94 1.40
C LEU A 206 -1.12 -8.17 0.13
N ILE A 207 -2.21 -8.46 -0.53
CA ILE A 207 -2.68 -7.74 -1.72
C ILE A 207 -4.09 -7.19 -1.55
N GLU A 208 -4.64 -7.23 -0.34
CA GLU A 208 -5.95 -6.67 -0.01
C GLU A 208 -6.04 -5.18 -0.36
N ASP A 209 -4.98 -4.43 -0.11
CA ASP A 209 -4.88 -2.99 -0.38
C ASP A 209 -4.91 -2.67 -1.87
N ILE A 210 -4.08 -3.36 -2.66
CA ILE A 210 -4.04 -3.10 -4.10
C ILE A 210 -5.31 -3.61 -4.79
N GLU A 211 -5.88 -4.72 -4.35
CA GLU A 211 -7.14 -5.21 -4.88
C GLU A 211 -8.27 -4.21 -4.61
N PHE A 212 -8.34 -3.68 -3.39
CA PHE A 212 -9.26 -2.62 -3.01
C PHE A 212 -9.07 -1.38 -3.88
N ASN A 213 -7.84 -0.89 -4.03
CA ASN A 213 -7.54 0.28 -4.85
C ASN A 213 -7.87 0.08 -6.33
N ILE A 214 -7.60 -1.10 -6.90
CA ILE A 214 -7.96 -1.42 -8.29
C ILE A 214 -9.46 -1.24 -8.52
N ARG A 215 -10.31 -1.75 -7.61
CA ARG A 215 -11.77 -1.58 -7.71
C ARG A 215 -12.20 -0.12 -7.52
N VAL A 216 -11.67 0.56 -6.52
CA VAL A 216 -11.95 1.98 -6.25
C VAL A 216 -11.59 2.84 -7.45
N PHE A 217 -10.42 2.61 -8.05
CA PHE A 217 -9.90 3.42 -9.17
C PHE A 217 -10.51 3.07 -10.52
N GLN A 218 -11.19 1.94 -10.67
CA GLN A 218 -11.74 1.48 -11.95
C GLN A 218 -12.59 2.56 -12.65
N ASN A 219 -13.43 3.26 -11.91
CA ASN A 219 -14.28 4.33 -12.39
C ASN A 219 -14.11 5.65 -11.66
N LEU A 220 -12.99 5.85 -10.96
CA LEU A 220 -12.70 7.06 -10.22
C LEU A 220 -12.75 8.29 -11.16
N PRO A 221 -13.60 9.30 -10.88
CA PRO A 221 -13.73 10.47 -11.75
C PRO A 221 -12.55 11.42 -11.66
N GLY A 222 -11.85 11.44 -10.52
CA GLY A 222 -10.68 12.28 -10.29
C GLY A 222 -9.96 11.91 -9.00
N LEU A 223 -8.69 12.29 -8.92
CA LEU A 223 -7.78 12.07 -7.81
C LEU A 223 -7.05 13.37 -7.50
N ASN A 224 -7.02 13.79 -6.23
CA ASN A 224 -6.08 14.81 -5.79
C ASN A 224 -4.78 14.15 -5.34
N VAL A 225 -3.64 14.77 -5.68
CA VAL A 225 -2.32 14.29 -5.31
C VAL A 225 -1.58 15.39 -4.58
N ILE A 226 -1.14 15.11 -3.36
CA ILE A 226 -0.34 16.02 -2.53
C ILE A 226 1.11 15.54 -2.58
N GLY A 227 2.01 16.38 -3.13
CA GLY A 227 3.41 16.01 -3.34
C GLY A 227 4.21 15.86 -2.04
N ALA A 228 3.79 16.50 -0.96
CA ALA A 228 4.50 16.45 0.32
C ALA A 228 4.45 15.04 0.94
N PRO A 229 5.58 14.57 1.57
CA PRO A 229 5.66 13.26 2.21
C PRO A 229 5.07 13.30 3.63
N LEU A 230 3.72 13.28 3.71
CA LEU A 230 2.97 13.50 4.96
C LEU A 230 2.78 12.24 5.79
N TYR A 231 3.09 11.06 5.27
CA TYR A 231 3.01 9.78 5.95
C TYR A 231 4.40 9.18 6.14
N ARG A 232 4.72 8.66 7.33
CA ARG A 232 6.01 8.08 7.69
C ARG A 232 5.86 6.59 7.90
N TYR A 233 6.14 5.81 6.86
CA TYR A 233 6.07 4.35 6.87
C TYR A 233 7.31 3.76 7.55
N ALA A 234 7.12 3.10 8.68
CA ALA A 234 8.21 2.56 9.48
C ALA A 234 8.64 1.16 9.02
N LYS A 235 9.84 1.04 8.47
CA LYS A 235 10.45 -0.23 8.08
C LYS A 235 11.35 -0.78 9.19
N ARG A 236 10.79 -1.67 10.02
CA ARG A 236 11.48 -2.35 11.12
C ARG A 236 11.91 -3.75 10.70
N GLU A 237 13.18 -4.12 10.96
CA GLU A 237 13.73 -5.41 10.53
C GLU A 237 12.96 -6.60 11.11
N ALA A 238 12.54 -6.54 12.37
CA ALA A 238 11.92 -7.65 13.10
C ALA A 238 10.37 -7.70 13.03
N ALA A 239 9.70 -6.60 12.74
CA ALA A 239 8.26 -6.46 12.95
C ALA A 239 7.41 -6.50 11.66
N ASN A 240 7.98 -6.23 10.49
CA ASN A 240 7.20 -6.10 9.26
C ASN A 240 6.69 -7.45 8.75
N LEU A 241 5.39 -7.54 8.46
CA LEU A 241 4.76 -8.68 7.80
C LEU A 241 5.48 -9.06 6.49
N THR A 242 6.04 -8.06 5.79
CA THR A 242 6.79 -8.25 4.53
C THR A 242 8.14 -8.94 4.71
N ASN A 243 8.72 -8.95 5.91
CA ASN A 243 10.00 -9.63 6.21
C ASN A 243 9.80 -11.07 6.68
N LYS A 244 8.61 -11.44 7.15
CA LYS A 244 8.28 -12.81 7.51
C LYS A 244 8.18 -13.70 6.27
N PHE A 245 8.42 -14.99 6.43
CA PHE A 245 8.12 -15.96 5.39
C PHE A 245 6.62 -15.92 5.07
N VAL A 246 6.30 -15.72 3.81
CA VAL A 246 4.92 -15.68 3.32
C VAL A 246 4.70 -16.93 2.47
N PRO A 247 3.85 -17.84 2.93
CA PRO A 247 3.42 -18.98 2.10
C PRO A 247 2.78 -18.47 0.79
N ARG A 248 3.05 -19.16 -0.30
CA ARG A 248 2.45 -18.84 -1.61
C ARG A 248 2.74 -17.40 -2.09
N TYR A 249 3.91 -16.85 -1.73
CA TYR A 249 4.32 -15.50 -2.11
C TYR A 249 4.23 -15.25 -3.63
N TYR A 250 4.63 -16.22 -4.43
CA TYR A 250 4.55 -16.13 -5.90
C TYR A 250 3.10 -15.96 -6.38
N GLU A 251 2.20 -16.83 -5.94
CA GLU A 251 0.81 -16.85 -6.36
C GLU A 251 0.09 -15.54 -5.99
N VAL A 252 0.37 -15.01 -4.80
CA VAL A 252 -0.15 -13.73 -4.34
C VAL A 252 0.27 -12.59 -5.27
N HIS A 253 1.57 -12.50 -5.57
CA HIS A 253 2.06 -11.43 -6.44
C HIS A 253 1.77 -11.66 -7.92
N ARG A 254 1.63 -12.91 -8.36
CA ARG A 254 1.08 -13.23 -9.68
C ARG A 254 -0.33 -12.66 -9.83
N THR A 255 -1.20 -12.88 -8.84
CA THR A 255 -2.54 -12.31 -8.80
C THR A 255 -2.51 -10.78 -8.84
N ARG A 256 -1.60 -10.14 -8.10
CA ARG A 256 -1.39 -8.67 -8.16
C ARG A 256 -1.13 -8.20 -9.59
N ILE A 257 -0.20 -8.82 -10.31
CA ILE A 257 0.15 -8.46 -11.69
C ILE A 257 -1.04 -8.69 -12.63
N GLU A 258 -1.74 -9.80 -12.47
CA GLU A 258 -2.93 -10.12 -13.28
C GLU A 258 -4.05 -9.09 -13.09
N LEU A 259 -4.31 -8.67 -11.86
CA LEU A 259 -5.29 -7.62 -11.54
C LEU A 259 -4.92 -6.28 -12.19
N LEU A 260 -3.66 -5.84 -12.09
CA LEU A 260 -3.17 -4.62 -12.73
C LEU A 260 -3.28 -4.69 -14.25
N ARG A 261 -2.84 -5.80 -14.85
CA ARG A 261 -2.94 -6.05 -16.28
C ARG A 261 -4.40 -5.96 -16.76
N ASN A 262 -5.32 -6.61 -16.06
CA ASN A 262 -6.73 -6.62 -16.41
C ASN A 262 -7.33 -5.20 -16.30
N GLN A 263 -6.94 -4.42 -15.30
CA GLN A 263 -7.35 -3.03 -15.17
C GLN A 263 -6.87 -2.19 -16.36
N LEU A 264 -5.57 -2.24 -16.69
CA LEU A 264 -5.02 -1.50 -17.84
C LEU A 264 -5.67 -1.94 -19.16
N LYS A 265 -5.88 -3.24 -19.36
CA LYS A 265 -6.59 -3.78 -20.52
C LYS A 265 -8.02 -3.25 -20.62
N SER A 266 -8.75 -3.21 -19.51
CA SER A 266 -10.12 -2.69 -19.48
C SER A 266 -10.22 -1.20 -19.82
N TRP A 267 -9.14 -0.45 -19.60
CA TRP A 267 -9.01 0.97 -19.94
C TRP A 267 -8.47 1.21 -21.35
N GLY A 268 -8.04 0.16 -22.09
CA GLY A 268 -7.35 0.30 -23.39
C GLY A 268 -5.95 0.89 -23.27
N LEU A 269 -5.28 0.68 -22.14
CA LEU A 269 -3.96 1.21 -21.82
C LEU A 269 -2.90 0.11 -21.63
N LEU A 270 -3.19 -1.11 -22.07
CA LEU A 270 -2.23 -2.21 -22.09
C LEU A 270 -1.51 -2.19 -23.45
N ASP A 271 -0.57 -1.27 -23.61
CA ASP A 271 0.34 -1.17 -24.76
C ASP A 271 1.70 -1.86 -24.46
N ALA A 272 2.62 -1.85 -25.43
CA ALA A 272 3.91 -2.50 -25.29
C ALA A 272 4.74 -1.97 -24.10
N ASP A 273 4.68 -0.67 -23.82
CA ASP A 273 5.40 -0.05 -22.69
C ASP A 273 4.79 -0.49 -21.35
N ALA A 274 3.47 -0.61 -21.29
CA ALA A 274 2.76 -1.11 -20.13
C ALA A 274 3.08 -2.59 -19.87
N GLU A 275 3.09 -3.42 -20.92
CA GLU A 275 3.48 -4.83 -20.84
C GLU A 275 4.92 -5.00 -20.38
N ALA A 276 5.87 -4.22 -20.95
CA ALA A 276 7.27 -4.22 -20.54
C ALA A 276 7.43 -3.85 -19.05
N THR A 277 6.70 -2.84 -18.59
CA THR A 277 6.70 -2.41 -17.18
C THR A 277 6.11 -3.47 -16.25
N LEU A 278 4.95 -4.04 -16.59
CA LEU A 278 4.34 -5.13 -15.82
C LEU A 278 5.24 -6.36 -15.79
N GLY A 279 5.89 -6.68 -16.90
CA GLY A 279 6.86 -7.78 -17.01
C GLY A 279 8.05 -7.58 -16.08
N ALA A 280 8.59 -6.35 -15.98
CA ALA A 280 9.67 -6.00 -15.07
C ALA A 280 9.25 -6.13 -13.59
N LEU A 281 8.06 -5.66 -13.24
CA LEU A 281 7.48 -5.83 -11.90
C LEU A 281 7.27 -7.31 -11.56
N TYR A 282 6.73 -8.07 -12.50
CA TYR A 282 6.50 -9.51 -12.32
C TYR A 282 7.81 -10.28 -12.13
N ALA A 283 8.83 -9.99 -12.95
CA ALA A 283 10.15 -10.58 -12.81
C ALA A 283 10.76 -10.33 -11.42
N ARG A 284 10.59 -9.13 -10.84
CA ARG A 284 11.03 -8.84 -9.47
C ARG A 284 10.35 -9.71 -8.43
N TYR A 285 9.04 -9.94 -8.57
CA TYR A 285 8.30 -10.83 -7.66
C TYR A 285 8.74 -12.29 -7.81
N ILE A 286 9.02 -12.76 -9.04
CA ILE A 286 9.57 -14.10 -9.27
C ILE A 286 10.95 -14.24 -8.62
N LEU A 287 11.84 -13.25 -8.77
CA LEU A 287 13.17 -13.23 -8.14
C LEU A 287 13.07 -13.23 -6.60
N SER A 288 12.12 -12.48 -6.06
CA SER A 288 11.85 -12.48 -4.62
C SER A 288 11.31 -13.82 -4.13
N ALA A 289 10.46 -14.48 -4.91
CA ALA A 289 9.97 -15.82 -4.61
C ALA A 289 11.10 -16.88 -4.67
N LEU A 290 11.98 -16.78 -5.65
CA LEU A 290 13.18 -17.64 -5.75
C LEU A 290 14.07 -17.54 -4.49
N GLU A 291 14.26 -16.34 -3.96
CA GLU A 291 14.98 -16.10 -2.72
C GLU A 291 14.25 -16.73 -1.52
N ARG A 292 12.94 -16.47 -1.39
CA ARG A 292 12.11 -17.00 -0.29
C ARG A 292 12.02 -18.52 -0.27
N ASN A 293 12.02 -19.15 -1.44
CA ASN A 293 12.06 -20.60 -1.57
C ASN A 293 13.37 -21.24 -1.04
N LYS A 294 14.39 -20.42 -0.72
CA LYS A 294 15.63 -20.87 -0.05
C LYS A 294 15.57 -20.77 1.47
N GLN A 295 14.58 -20.07 2.01
CA GLN A 295 14.40 -19.93 3.46
C GLN A 295 13.99 -21.30 4.04
N LYS A 296 14.42 -21.56 5.28
CA LYS A 296 14.12 -22.85 5.96
C LYS A 296 12.61 -23.10 6.08
N GLU A 297 11.87 -22.03 6.29
CA GLU A 297 10.42 -22.03 6.46
C GLU A 297 9.68 -22.51 5.19
N SER A 298 10.30 -22.42 4.01
CA SER A 298 9.72 -22.94 2.77
C SER A 298 9.60 -24.46 2.76
N GLY A 299 10.50 -25.15 3.45
CA GLY A 299 10.59 -26.61 3.47
C GLY A 299 10.90 -27.26 2.10
N MET A 300 11.18 -26.46 1.06
CA MET A 300 11.32 -26.95 -0.31
C MET A 300 12.70 -27.59 -0.55
N SER A 301 12.71 -28.83 -1.00
CA SER A 301 13.90 -29.49 -1.55
C SER A 301 14.36 -28.84 -2.85
N LYS A 302 15.61 -29.10 -3.28
CA LYS A 302 16.14 -28.60 -4.57
C LYS A 302 15.28 -29.05 -5.76
N THR A 303 14.75 -30.27 -5.72
CA THR A 303 13.87 -30.82 -6.76
C THR A 303 12.56 -30.03 -6.81
N GLN A 304 11.91 -29.81 -5.68
CA GLN A 304 10.68 -29.03 -5.60
C GLN A 304 10.87 -27.59 -6.05
N GLN A 305 12.00 -26.95 -5.73
CA GLN A 305 12.32 -25.61 -6.22
C GLN A 305 12.45 -25.56 -7.74
N LYS A 306 13.01 -26.63 -8.36
CA LYS A 306 13.11 -26.75 -9.81
C LYS A 306 11.74 -26.95 -10.45
N GLU A 307 10.93 -27.88 -9.92
CA GLU A 307 9.56 -28.15 -10.38
C GLU A 307 8.68 -26.89 -10.27
N TRP A 308 8.78 -26.16 -9.14
CA TRP A 308 8.10 -24.87 -8.97
C TRP A 308 8.48 -23.87 -10.06
N LEU A 309 9.78 -23.73 -10.37
CA LEU A 309 10.25 -22.80 -11.39
C LEU A 309 9.83 -23.22 -12.80
N GLU A 310 9.79 -24.53 -13.09
CA GLU A 310 9.24 -25.05 -14.34
C GLU A 310 7.75 -24.72 -14.48
N GLY A 311 7.00 -24.79 -13.38
CA GLY A 311 5.61 -24.32 -13.30
C GLY A 311 5.47 -22.83 -13.59
N VAL A 312 6.38 -21.98 -13.06
CA VAL A 312 6.43 -20.54 -13.37
C VAL A 312 6.66 -20.31 -14.86
N PHE A 313 7.57 -21.05 -15.49
CA PHE A 313 7.85 -20.93 -16.93
C PHE A 313 6.69 -21.42 -17.82
N ALA A 314 5.85 -22.30 -17.31
CA ALA A 314 4.64 -22.77 -17.99
C ALA A 314 3.45 -21.80 -17.83
N ASP A 315 3.49 -20.86 -16.89
CA ASP A 315 2.40 -19.92 -16.62
C ASP A 315 2.12 -19.01 -17.84
N PRO A 316 0.87 -18.92 -18.32
CA PRO A 316 0.51 -18.04 -19.42
C PRO A 316 0.88 -16.57 -19.20
N LEU A 317 0.72 -16.05 -17.95
CA LEU A 317 1.06 -14.68 -17.62
C LEU A 317 2.57 -14.42 -17.70
N PHE A 318 3.40 -15.42 -17.29
CA PHE A 318 4.84 -15.37 -17.49
C PHE A 318 5.19 -15.27 -18.97
N ASN A 319 4.56 -16.11 -19.79
CA ASN A 319 4.83 -16.20 -21.23
C ASN A 319 4.42 -14.93 -22.00
N GLU A 320 3.43 -14.22 -21.49
CA GLU A 320 2.98 -12.95 -22.05
C GLU A 320 3.90 -11.78 -21.64
N LEU A 321 4.22 -11.62 -20.35
CA LEU A 321 4.81 -10.41 -19.83
C LEU A 321 6.34 -10.45 -19.67
N VAL A 322 6.92 -11.58 -19.23
CA VAL A 322 8.35 -11.61 -18.90
C VAL A 322 9.25 -11.52 -20.14
N PRO A 323 8.92 -12.09 -21.30
CA PRO A 323 9.70 -11.88 -22.54
C PRO A 323 9.79 -10.40 -22.98
N CYS A 324 8.74 -9.60 -22.75
CA CYS A 324 8.67 -8.18 -23.10
C CYS A 324 9.26 -7.27 -22.01
N ALA A 325 9.63 -7.82 -20.84
CA ALA A 325 10.11 -7.05 -19.71
C ALA A 325 11.39 -6.27 -20.04
N GLU A 326 11.40 -4.98 -19.68
CA GLU A 326 12.57 -4.12 -19.77
C GLU A 326 13.10 -3.76 -18.39
N ALA A 327 14.42 -3.88 -18.22
CA ALA A 327 15.06 -3.60 -16.95
C ALA A 327 15.30 -2.09 -16.78
N ASP A 328 14.79 -1.52 -15.71
CA ASP A 328 14.98 -0.13 -15.29
C ASP A 328 16.24 0.09 -14.42
N SER A 329 16.94 -0.99 -14.09
CA SER A 329 18.19 -0.95 -13.32
C SER A 329 19.19 -2.01 -13.81
N GLN A 330 20.49 -1.76 -13.57
CA GLN A 330 21.54 -2.73 -13.93
C GLN A 330 21.35 -4.06 -13.18
N ALA A 331 20.94 -4.02 -11.91
CA ALA A 331 20.70 -5.21 -11.11
C ALA A 331 19.58 -6.07 -11.71
N LEU A 332 18.45 -5.44 -12.10
CA LEU A 332 17.36 -6.16 -12.75
C LEU A 332 17.77 -6.71 -14.11
N ARG A 333 18.58 -5.96 -14.89
CA ARG A 333 19.08 -6.41 -16.22
C ARG A 333 19.87 -7.71 -16.15
N LEU A 334 20.73 -7.86 -15.14
CA LEU A 334 21.50 -9.09 -14.91
C LEU A 334 20.60 -10.27 -14.53
N CYS A 335 19.56 -10.02 -13.75
CA CYS A 335 18.63 -11.03 -13.25
C CYS A 335 17.54 -11.42 -14.28
N LEU A 336 17.16 -10.49 -15.16
CA LEU A 336 16.06 -10.67 -16.11
C LEU A 336 16.42 -11.65 -17.23
N LYS A 337 17.63 -11.57 -17.76
CA LYS A 337 18.07 -12.42 -18.87
C LYS A 337 17.93 -13.93 -18.62
N PRO A 338 18.34 -14.51 -17.49
CA PRO A 338 18.08 -15.92 -17.17
C PRO A 338 16.60 -16.29 -17.11
N LEU A 339 15.73 -15.39 -16.65
CA LEU A 339 14.27 -15.60 -16.64
C LEU A 339 13.72 -15.63 -18.07
N GLN A 340 14.06 -14.64 -18.89
CA GLN A 340 13.64 -14.56 -20.29
C GLN A 340 14.12 -15.77 -21.11
N GLN A 341 15.32 -16.30 -20.81
CA GLN A 341 15.86 -17.49 -21.43
C GLN A 341 15.31 -18.81 -20.85
N ARG A 342 14.45 -18.75 -19.83
CA ARG A 342 13.92 -19.90 -19.08
C ARG A 342 15.02 -20.84 -18.58
N ASN A 343 16.17 -20.29 -18.20
CA ASN A 343 17.30 -21.07 -17.73
C ASN A 343 17.16 -21.37 -16.24
N ALA A 344 16.53 -22.50 -15.90
CA ALA A 344 16.25 -22.89 -14.54
C ALA A 344 17.51 -22.93 -13.65
N ALA A 345 18.63 -23.45 -14.15
CA ALA A 345 19.87 -23.55 -13.38
C ALA A 345 20.41 -22.17 -12.99
N LYS A 346 20.43 -21.21 -13.94
CA LYS A 346 20.87 -19.83 -13.66
C LYS A 346 19.89 -19.10 -12.74
N CYS A 347 18.58 -19.29 -12.89
CA CYS A 347 17.57 -18.68 -12.01
C CYS A 347 17.70 -19.18 -10.57
N LEU A 348 17.89 -20.49 -10.36
CA LEU A 348 18.12 -21.06 -9.03
C LEU A 348 19.43 -20.58 -8.40
N ALA A 349 20.50 -20.41 -9.20
CA ALA A 349 21.74 -19.81 -8.74
C ALA A 349 21.57 -18.35 -8.34
N LEU A 350 20.79 -17.55 -9.08
CA LEU A 350 20.42 -16.19 -8.71
C LEU A 350 19.64 -16.14 -7.39
N GLY A 351 18.66 -17.03 -7.19
CA GLY A 351 17.94 -17.13 -5.92
C GLY A 351 18.88 -17.37 -4.74
N ASN A 352 19.88 -18.26 -4.90
CA ASN A 352 20.91 -18.49 -3.89
C ASN A 352 21.77 -17.25 -3.64
N ALA A 353 22.22 -16.57 -4.70
CA ALA A 353 23.06 -15.37 -4.59
C ALA A 353 22.31 -14.23 -3.85
N ILE A 354 21.03 -14.00 -4.20
CA ILE A 354 20.18 -13.01 -3.52
C ILE A 354 19.99 -13.37 -2.05
N HIS A 355 19.71 -14.63 -1.74
CA HIS A 355 19.54 -15.12 -0.37
C HIS A 355 20.81 -14.92 0.47
N THR A 356 21.98 -15.29 -0.09
CA THR A 356 23.28 -15.09 0.58
C THR A 356 23.61 -13.62 0.77
N ALA A 357 23.31 -12.77 -0.22
CA ALA A 357 23.52 -11.31 -0.10
C ALA A 357 22.64 -10.66 0.95
N LYS A 358 21.37 -11.11 1.08
CA LYS A 358 20.45 -10.60 2.10
C LYS A 358 20.84 -11.00 3.53
N ASN A 359 21.34 -12.22 3.71
CA ASN A 359 21.57 -12.82 5.04
C ASN A 359 23.05 -12.85 5.45
N GLY A 360 23.97 -12.36 4.61
CA GLY A 360 25.41 -12.42 4.81
C GLY A 360 26.08 -11.06 4.99
N ALA A 361 27.41 -11.06 5.03
CA ALA A 361 28.26 -9.87 5.16
C ALA A 361 28.04 -8.77 4.08
N LEU A 362 27.35 -9.11 2.99
CA LEU A 362 26.99 -8.20 1.90
C LEU A 362 25.63 -7.52 2.07
N HIS A 363 24.94 -7.73 3.20
CA HIS A 363 23.64 -7.13 3.48
C HIS A 363 23.60 -5.60 3.26
N ASN A 364 24.58 -4.88 3.79
CA ASN A 364 24.70 -3.43 3.62
C ASN A 364 24.94 -2.99 2.16
N VAL A 365 25.65 -3.80 1.38
CA VAL A 365 25.84 -3.55 -0.06
C VAL A 365 24.55 -3.80 -0.81
N PHE A 366 23.82 -4.85 -0.46
CA PHE A 366 22.50 -5.15 -1.04
C PHE A 366 21.48 -4.04 -0.76
N LEU A 367 21.44 -3.51 0.47
CA LEU A 367 20.58 -2.38 0.84
C LEU A 367 20.92 -1.12 0.04
N ARG A 368 22.21 -0.80 -0.15
CA ARG A 368 22.66 0.34 -0.97
C ARG A 368 22.28 0.19 -2.45
N LEU A 369 22.38 -1.01 -3.01
CA LEU A 369 21.95 -1.31 -4.37
C LEU A 369 20.41 -1.21 -4.54
N LYS A 370 19.67 -1.51 -3.48
CA LYS A 370 18.20 -1.38 -3.45
C LYS A 370 17.76 0.07 -3.26
N ALA A 371 18.50 0.87 -2.50
CA ALA A 371 18.23 2.28 -2.24
C ALA A 371 18.63 3.20 -3.41
N GLY A 372 19.45 2.73 -4.34
CA GLY A 372 19.85 3.46 -5.56
C GLY A 372 18.80 3.43 -6.67
N ARG A 373 17.50 3.44 -6.29
CA ARG A 373 16.36 3.55 -7.21
C ARG A 373 15.94 4.97 -7.44
#